data_2f9dc4f7fb5db32bd2bc958cb7c807cb
#
_entry.id   2f9dc4f7fb5db32bd2bc958cb7c807cb
#
_cell.length_a   1.000
_cell.length_b   1.000
_cell.length_c   1.000
_cell.angle_alpha   90.00
_cell.angle_beta   90.00
_cell.angle_gamma   90.00
#
_symmetry.space_group_name_H-M   'P 1'
#
loop_
_entity.id
_entity.type
_entity.pdbx_description
1 polymer ?
#
loop_
_entity_poly.entity_id
_entity_poly.type
_entity_poly.pdbx_seq_one_letter_code
_entity_poly.pdbx_strand_id
1 'polypeptide(L)'
;MFTAWILLMLNSLFFTLRLSGGGSGSFPRPLKAEEERMYLERMAQGDLEARNILIEHNLRLVAHIMKKYYTPNGDQDDLISIGTIGLIKAINTYQPAKNIKLATYASRCIENEILMHLRKTANLKSEVSFDEPLNTDWDGNELLLSDVLGTENDLVMRPIE
;
A
#
# COMPACT_ATOMS: atom_id res chain seq x y z
N MET A 1 33.75 0.72 -41.03
CA MET A 1 33.33 1.48 -39.82
C MET A 1 31.83 1.92 -39.85
N PHE A 2 31.30 2.35 -40.99
CA PHE A 2 29.88 2.78 -41.11
C PHE A 2 28.85 1.68 -40.80
N THR A 3 29.13 0.44 -41.10
CA THR A 3 28.21 -0.70 -40.87
C THR A 3 28.00 -1.00 -39.38
N ALA A 4 29.04 -0.84 -38.56
CA ALA A 4 28.93 -1.05 -37.09
C ALA A 4 28.06 0.01 -36.40
N TRP A 5 28.12 1.26 -36.85
CA TRP A 5 27.30 2.33 -36.36
C TRP A 5 25.81 2.15 -36.70
N ILE A 6 25.51 1.67 -37.90
CA ILE A 6 24.14 1.38 -38.34
C ILE A 6 23.55 0.22 -37.50
N LEU A 7 24.34 -0.82 -37.23
CA LEU A 7 23.92 -1.95 -36.39
C LEU A 7 23.67 -1.51 -34.93
N LEU A 8 24.48 -0.61 -34.38
CA LEU A 8 24.30 -0.05 -33.05
C LEU A 8 23.03 0.82 -32.96
N MET A 9 22.77 1.65 -33.97
CA MET A 9 21.56 2.45 -34.07
C MET A 9 20.30 1.60 -34.21
N LEU A 10 20.37 0.53 -35.04
CA LEU A 10 19.26 -0.43 -35.19
C LEU A 10 19.00 -1.20 -33.92
N ASN A 11 20.04 -1.62 -33.19
CA ASN A 11 19.90 -2.28 -31.89
C ASN A 11 19.29 -1.35 -30.80
N SER A 12 19.73 -0.08 -30.77
CA SER A 12 19.20 0.94 -29.87
C SER A 12 17.74 1.23 -30.20
N LEU A 13 17.39 1.37 -31.48
CA LEU A 13 16.02 1.58 -31.94
C LEU A 13 15.12 0.37 -31.61
N PHE A 14 15.63 -0.85 -31.81
CA PHE A 14 14.91 -2.08 -31.50
C PHE A 14 14.70 -2.23 -29.97
N PHE A 15 15.70 -1.84 -29.18
CA PHE A 15 15.62 -1.86 -27.71
C PHE A 15 14.62 -0.83 -27.19
N THR A 16 14.61 0.40 -27.75
CA THR A 16 13.62 1.43 -27.37
C THR A 16 12.21 1.05 -27.83
N LEU A 17 12.05 0.42 -29.00
CA LEU A 17 10.75 -0.09 -29.45
C LEU A 17 10.24 -1.24 -28.55
N ARG A 18 11.12 -2.10 -28.06
CA ARG A 18 10.76 -3.18 -27.14
C ARG A 18 10.38 -2.65 -25.75
N LEU A 19 11.05 -1.59 -25.27
CA LEU A 19 10.68 -0.92 -24.02
C LEU A 19 9.35 -0.17 -24.16
N SER A 20 9.09 0.44 -25.34
CA SER A 20 7.85 1.18 -25.61
C SER A 20 6.66 0.26 -25.94
N GLY A 21 6.90 -0.97 -26.35
CA GLY A 21 5.87 -1.97 -26.66
C GLY A 21 5.33 -2.74 -25.46
N GLY A 22 5.84 -2.51 -24.25
CA GLY A 22 5.26 -2.97 -22.99
C GLY A 22 3.94 -2.27 -22.73
N GLY A 23 2.84 -2.98 -23.01
CA GLY A 23 1.47 -2.48 -23.06
C GLY A 23 1.12 -1.44 -22.02
N SER A 24 0.42 -0.44 -22.46
CA SER A 24 -0.13 0.69 -21.69
C SER A 24 -1.21 0.27 -20.68
N GLY A 25 -0.88 -0.65 -19.80
CA GLY A 25 -1.71 -1.05 -18.68
C GLY A 25 -0.82 -1.46 -17.55
N SER A 26 -0.70 -0.61 -16.54
CA SER A 26 0.08 -0.88 -15.33
C SER A 26 -0.36 -2.18 -14.61
N PHE A 27 -1.52 -2.72 -14.95
CA PHE A 27 -2.11 -3.91 -14.31
C PHE A 27 -2.53 -4.95 -15.35
N PRO A 28 -2.40 -6.25 -15.07
CA PRO A 28 -2.89 -7.32 -15.92
C PRO A 28 -4.41 -7.23 -16.14
N ARG A 29 -4.88 -7.86 -17.23
CA ARG A 29 -6.31 -7.90 -17.56
C ARG A 29 -7.07 -8.63 -16.46
N PRO A 30 -8.33 -8.21 -16.16
CA PRO A 30 -9.21 -9.00 -15.30
C PRO A 30 -9.42 -10.41 -15.87
N LEU A 31 -9.46 -11.40 -15.00
CA LEU A 31 -9.75 -12.79 -15.36
C LEU A 31 -11.20 -12.91 -15.86
N LYS A 32 -11.42 -13.83 -16.78
CA LYS A 32 -12.77 -14.25 -17.15
C LYS A 32 -13.37 -15.07 -16.00
N ALA A 33 -14.70 -15.12 -15.93
CA ALA A 33 -15.41 -15.81 -14.86
C ALA A 33 -15.04 -17.32 -14.75
N GLU A 34 -14.75 -17.95 -15.88
CA GLU A 34 -14.32 -19.36 -15.91
C GLU A 34 -12.90 -19.53 -15.39
N GLU A 35 -11.99 -18.61 -15.76
CA GLU A 35 -10.60 -18.60 -15.30
C GLU A 35 -10.53 -18.31 -13.79
N GLU A 36 -11.31 -17.33 -13.32
CA GLU A 36 -11.41 -17.00 -11.90
C GLU A 36 -11.87 -18.21 -11.09
N ARG A 37 -12.88 -18.93 -11.57
CA ARG A 37 -13.38 -20.13 -10.91
C ARG A 37 -12.33 -21.25 -10.87
N MET A 38 -11.63 -21.49 -11.97
CA MET A 38 -10.56 -22.49 -12.06
C MET A 38 -9.44 -22.17 -11.05
N TYR A 39 -8.99 -20.91 -10.98
CA TYR A 39 -7.94 -20.52 -10.04
C TYR A 39 -8.41 -20.57 -8.58
N LEU A 40 -9.67 -20.28 -8.29
CA LEU A 40 -10.25 -20.47 -6.96
C LEU A 40 -10.27 -21.95 -6.53
N GLU A 41 -10.59 -22.85 -7.44
CA GLU A 41 -10.57 -24.30 -7.19
C GLU A 41 -9.13 -24.79 -6.95
N ARG A 42 -8.16 -24.34 -7.75
CA ARG A 42 -6.73 -24.66 -7.56
C ARG A 42 -6.20 -24.13 -6.23
N MET A 43 -6.56 -22.90 -5.88
CA MET A 43 -6.18 -22.28 -4.61
C MET A 43 -6.75 -23.06 -3.41
N ALA A 44 -7.98 -23.58 -3.50
CA ALA A 44 -8.58 -24.42 -2.46
C ALA A 44 -7.82 -25.74 -2.24
N GLN A 45 -7.04 -26.19 -3.24
CA GLN A 45 -6.15 -27.34 -3.17
C GLN A 45 -4.75 -26.99 -2.64
N GLY A 46 -4.51 -25.72 -2.27
CA GLY A 46 -3.23 -25.24 -1.72
C GLY A 46 -2.25 -24.70 -2.76
N ASP A 47 -2.69 -24.44 -4.00
CA ASP A 47 -1.85 -23.91 -5.06
C ASP A 47 -1.58 -22.41 -4.81
N LEU A 48 -0.34 -22.08 -4.42
CA LEU A 48 0.12 -20.73 -4.18
C LEU A 48 0.25 -19.89 -5.46
N GLU A 49 0.54 -20.53 -6.59
CA GLU A 49 0.62 -19.83 -7.87
C GLU A 49 -0.76 -19.35 -8.31
N ALA A 50 -1.77 -20.19 -8.20
CA ALA A 50 -3.16 -19.81 -8.48
C ALA A 50 -3.62 -18.63 -7.61
N ARG A 51 -3.23 -18.64 -6.33
CA ARG A 51 -3.47 -17.51 -5.40
C ARG A 51 -2.82 -16.21 -5.87
N ASN A 52 -1.55 -16.27 -6.28
CA ASN A 52 -0.82 -15.10 -6.74
C ASN A 52 -1.43 -14.53 -8.02
N ILE A 53 -1.82 -15.37 -8.97
CA ILE A 53 -2.53 -14.97 -10.19
C ILE A 53 -3.85 -14.26 -9.86
N LEU A 54 -4.62 -14.78 -8.90
CA LEU A 54 -5.85 -14.12 -8.44
C LEU A 54 -5.57 -12.73 -7.86
N ILE A 55 -4.50 -12.56 -7.10
CA ILE A 55 -4.10 -11.27 -6.54
C ILE A 55 -3.71 -10.30 -7.65
N GLU A 56 -2.79 -10.69 -8.53
CA GLU A 56 -2.25 -9.84 -9.60
C GLU A 56 -3.34 -9.31 -10.53
N HIS A 57 -4.25 -10.19 -10.96
CA HIS A 57 -5.34 -9.83 -11.87
C HIS A 57 -6.44 -8.98 -11.22
N ASN A 58 -6.47 -8.88 -9.88
CA ASN A 58 -7.41 -8.05 -9.12
C ASN A 58 -6.80 -6.76 -8.56
N LEU A 59 -5.50 -6.47 -8.76
CA LEU A 59 -4.86 -5.22 -8.30
C LEU A 59 -5.53 -3.95 -8.86
N ARG A 60 -6.10 -4.03 -10.06
CA ARG A 60 -6.87 -2.93 -10.65
C ARG A 60 -8.07 -2.52 -9.78
N LEU A 61 -8.68 -3.49 -9.08
CA LEU A 61 -9.78 -3.23 -8.15
C LEU A 61 -9.30 -2.39 -6.96
N VAL A 62 -8.11 -2.70 -6.42
CA VAL A 62 -7.48 -1.91 -5.34
C VAL A 62 -7.30 -0.46 -5.78
N ALA A 63 -6.70 -0.24 -6.96
CA ALA A 63 -6.48 1.10 -7.51
C ALA A 63 -7.80 1.87 -7.74
N HIS A 64 -8.87 1.17 -8.13
CA HIS A 64 -10.18 1.79 -8.30
C HIS A 64 -10.80 2.23 -6.97
N ILE A 65 -10.74 1.39 -5.95
CA ILE A 65 -11.30 1.68 -4.63
C ILE A 65 -10.51 2.79 -3.94
N MET A 66 -9.17 2.75 -4.03
CA MET A 66 -8.29 3.74 -3.43
C MET A 66 -8.58 5.16 -3.92
N LYS A 67 -8.97 5.35 -5.19
CA LYS A 67 -9.35 6.67 -5.74
C LYS A 67 -10.42 7.39 -4.92
N LYS A 68 -11.29 6.64 -4.25
CA LYS A 68 -12.35 7.18 -3.39
C LYS A 68 -11.80 7.79 -2.09
N TYR A 69 -10.64 7.32 -1.65
CA TYR A 69 -9.98 7.73 -0.39
C TYR A 69 -8.77 8.61 -0.63
N TYR A 70 -8.57 9.04 -1.88
CA TYR A 70 -7.48 9.93 -2.27
C TYR A 70 -7.61 11.27 -1.56
N THR A 71 -6.54 11.68 -0.89
CA THR A 71 -6.36 13.03 -0.37
C THR A 71 -5.04 13.61 -0.87
N PRO A 72 -4.98 14.89 -1.30
CA PRO A 72 -3.76 15.48 -1.85
C PRO A 72 -2.54 15.42 -0.91
N ASN A 73 -2.80 15.43 0.39
CA ASN A 73 -1.77 15.41 1.45
C ASN A 73 -1.63 14.02 2.11
N GLY A 74 -2.26 12.99 1.54
CA GLY A 74 -2.19 11.63 2.07
C GLY A 74 -1.09 10.81 1.38
N ASP A 75 -0.50 9.87 2.10
CA ASP A 75 0.45 8.91 1.55
C ASP A 75 -0.30 7.90 0.68
N GLN A 76 -0.18 8.08 -0.65
CA GLN A 76 -0.87 7.25 -1.63
C GLN A 76 -0.29 5.85 -1.69
N ASP A 77 1.01 5.73 -1.51
CA ASP A 77 1.72 4.46 -1.59
C ASP A 77 1.33 3.57 -0.40
N ASP A 78 1.13 4.16 0.76
CA ASP A 78 0.58 3.48 1.94
C ASP A 78 -0.84 2.98 1.69
N LEU A 79 -1.72 3.80 1.12
CA LEU A 79 -3.09 3.39 0.81
C LEU A 79 -3.15 2.24 -0.19
N ILE A 80 -2.27 2.24 -1.23
CA ILE A 80 -2.16 1.13 -2.18
C ILE A 80 -1.70 -0.14 -1.46
N SER A 81 -0.70 -0.02 -0.61
CA SER A 81 -0.15 -1.15 0.15
C SER A 81 -1.18 -1.74 1.10
N ILE A 82 -1.89 -0.92 1.84
CA ILE A 82 -3.00 -1.32 2.74
C ILE A 82 -4.15 -1.94 1.96
N GLY A 83 -4.55 -1.33 0.84
CA GLY A 83 -5.57 -1.90 -0.04
C GLY A 83 -5.18 -3.27 -0.61
N THR A 84 -3.90 -3.45 -0.94
CA THR A 84 -3.36 -4.74 -1.40
C THR A 84 -3.40 -5.79 -0.29
N ILE A 85 -3.08 -5.43 0.95
CA ILE A 85 -3.24 -6.32 2.11
C ILE A 85 -4.72 -6.73 2.27
N GLY A 86 -5.65 -5.78 2.10
CA GLY A 86 -7.09 -6.06 2.13
C GLY A 86 -7.52 -7.05 1.04
N LEU A 87 -6.99 -6.92 -0.18
CA LEU A 87 -7.22 -7.87 -1.27
C LEU A 87 -6.68 -9.26 -0.96
N ILE A 88 -5.46 -9.35 -0.43
CA ILE A 88 -4.83 -10.62 -0.05
C ILE A 88 -5.66 -11.33 1.04
N LYS A 89 -6.10 -10.60 2.06
CA LYS A 89 -7.00 -11.12 3.10
C LYS A 89 -8.32 -11.62 2.49
N ALA A 90 -8.90 -10.85 1.57
CA ALA A 90 -10.13 -11.23 0.90
C ALA A 90 -9.98 -12.55 0.13
N ILE A 91 -8.95 -12.69 -0.69
CA ILE A 91 -8.70 -13.90 -1.48
C ILE A 91 -8.51 -15.10 -0.55
N ASN A 92 -7.74 -14.98 0.52
CA ASN A 92 -7.49 -16.07 1.47
C ASN A 92 -8.74 -16.51 2.25
N THR A 93 -9.71 -15.64 2.46
CA THR A 93 -10.92 -15.91 3.25
C THR A 93 -12.17 -16.08 2.39
N TYR A 94 -12.05 -15.94 1.08
CA TYR A 94 -13.18 -16.08 0.16
C TYR A 94 -13.76 -17.49 0.15
N GLN A 95 -15.09 -17.57 0.20
CA GLN A 95 -15.84 -18.81 0.17
C GLN A 95 -16.82 -18.80 -1.01
N PRO A 96 -16.54 -19.54 -2.10
CA PRO A 96 -17.43 -19.60 -3.27
C PRO A 96 -18.85 -20.08 -2.94
N ALA A 97 -19.00 -20.90 -1.90
CA ALA A 97 -20.29 -21.46 -1.46
C ALA A 97 -21.32 -20.38 -1.06
N LYS A 98 -20.89 -19.15 -0.75
CA LYS A 98 -21.77 -18.04 -0.36
C LYS A 98 -22.45 -17.35 -1.54
N ASN A 99 -22.21 -17.75 -2.78
CA ASN A 99 -22.79 -17.16 -3.99
C ASN A 99 -22.59 -15.64 -4.16
N ILE A 100 -21.53 -15.09 -3.58
CA ILE A 100 -21.13 -13.68 -3.71
C ILE A 100 -19.97 -13.61 -4.69
N LYS A 101 -19.96 -12.67 -5.63
CA LYS A 101 -18.83 -12.47 -6.54
C LYS A 101 -17.58 -12.08 -5.77
N LEU A 102 -16.40 -12.65 -6.17
CA LEU A 102 -15.11 -12.33 -5.56
C LEU A 102 -14.85 -10.82 -5.49
N ALA A 103 -15.09 -10.09 -6.58
CA ALA A 103 -14.91 -8.65 -6.64
C ALA A 103 -15.76 -7.90 -5.59
N THR A 104 -17.00 -8.34 -5.34
CA THR A 104 -17.88 -7.71 -4.34
C THR A 104 -17.37 -7.94 -2.92
N TYR A 105 -16.93 -9.16 -2.63
CA TYR A 105 -16.35 -9.50 -1.33
C TYR A 105 -15.02 -8.79 -1.10
N ALA A 106 -14.12 -8.82 -2.10
CA ALA A 106 -12.83 -8.16 -2.05
C ALA A 106 -12.96 -6.65 -1.87
N SER A 107 -13.92 -6.00 -2.56
CA SER A 107 -14.16 -4.56 -2.38
C SER A 107 -14.45 -4.19 -0.94
N ARG A 108 -15.27 -4.97 -0.25
CA ARG A 108 -15.59 -4.75 1.18
C ARG A 108 -14.38 -4.94 2.08
N CYS A 109 -13.57 -5.96 1.82
CA CYS A 109 -12.36 -6.22 2.59
C CYS A 109 -11.32 -5.10 2.40
N ILE A 110 -11.12 -4.64 1.16
CA ILE A 110 -10.21 -3.54 0.82
C ILE A 110 -10.68 -2.24 1.50
N GLU A 111 -11.97 -1.89 1.37
CA GLU A 111 -12.53 -0.70 2.03
C GLU A 111 -12.37 -0.74 3.54
N ASN A 112 -12.64 -1.88 4.17
CA ASN A 112 -12.51 -2.04 5.62
C ASN A 112 -11.06 -1.86 6.08
N GLU A 113 -10.08 -2.42 5.34
CA GLU A 113 -8.66 -2.28 5.69
C GLU A 113 -8.19 -0.82 5.57
N ILE A 114 -8.57 -0.14 4.49
CA ILE A 114 -8.27 1.28 4.29
C ILE A 114 -8.89 2.13 5.41
N LEU A 115 -10.18 1.93 5.72
CA LEU A 115 -10.86 2.69 6.78
C LEU A 115 -10.26 2.45 8.16
N MET A 116 -9.86 1.22 8.45
CA MET A 116 -9.18 0.88 9.70
C MET A 116 -7.84 1.60 9.81
N HIS A 117 -7.05 1.62 8.74
CA HIS A 117 -5.79 2.35 8.67
C HIS A 117 -6.01 3.87 8.87
N LEU A 118 -6.96 4.47 8.15
CA LEU A 118 -7.26 5.90 8.27
C LEU A 118 -7.69 6.29 9.69
N ARG A 119 -8.48 5.45 10.39
CA ARG A 119 -8.86 5.70 11.79
C ARG A 119 -7.64 5.64 12.71
N LYS A 120 -6.75 4.67 12.51
CA LYS A 120 -5.51 4.54 13.29
C LYS A 120 -4.61 5.76 13.08
N THR A 121 -4.42 6.16 11.83
CA THR A 121 -3.57 7.31 11.48
C THR A 121 -4.16 8.65 11.94
N ALA A 122 -5.50 8.77 11.98
CA ALA A 122 -6.16 9.97 12.51
C ALA A 122 -5.83 10.22 13.99
N ASN A 123 -5.69 9.17 14.79
CA ASN A 123 -5.30 9.28 16.18
C ASN A 123 -3.83 9.71 16.33
N LEU A 124 -2.94 9.19 15.45
CA LEU A 124 -1.52 9.56 15.43
C LEU A 124 -1.28 11.02 15.03
N LYS A 125 -2.17 11.64 14.25
CA LYS A 125 -2.06 13.06 13.89
C LYS A 125 -2.23 14.03 15.05
N SER A 126 -2.78 13.60 16.18
CA SER A 126 -2.89 14.38 17.41
C SER A 126 -1.69 14.22 18.36
N GLU A 127 -0.73 13.35 17.99
CA GLU A 127 0.50 13.19 18.76
C GLU A 127 1.47 14.33 18.39
N VAL A 128 2.02 14.96 19.40
CA VAL A 128 3.01 16.03 19.31
C VAL A 128 4.37 15.43 19.65
N SER A 129 5.40 15.73 18.88
CA SER A 129 6.75 15.26 19.19
C SER A 129 7.28 15.92 20.45
N PHE A 130 7.97 15.16 21.31
CA PHE A 130 8.67 15.71 22.46
C PHE A 130 9.77 16.69 22.06
N ASP A 131 10.33 16.53 20.87
CA ASP A 131 11.38 17.39 20.31
C ASP A 131 10.77 18.57 19.50
N GLU A 132 9.45 18.77 19.55
CA GLU A 132 8.83 19.90 18.86
C GLU A 132 9.08 21.18 19.68
N PRO A 133 9.65 22.26 19.05
CA PRO A 133 9.89 23.50 19.74
C PRO A 133 8.55 24.19 20.05
N LEU A 134 8.29 24.42 21.34
CA LEU A 134 7.11 25.17 21.80
C LEU A 134 7.26 26.66 21.54
N ASN A 135 8.48 27.16 21.65
CA ASN A 135 8.81 28.56 21.40
C ASN A 135 10.29 28.69 21.03
N THR A 136 10.61 29.64 20.15
CA THR A 136 11.98 30.02 19.83
C THR A 136 12.20 31.40 20.32
N ASP A 137 13.16 31.62 21.19
CA ASP A 137 13.53 32.94 21.70
C ASP A 137 14.24 33.76 20.62
N TRP A 138 14.28 35.08 20.78
CA TRP A 138 14.97 36.00 19.85
C TRP A 138 16.48 35.75 19.73
N ASP A 139 17.08 35.09 20.70
CA ASP A 139 18.49 34.67 20.70
C ASP A 139 18.68 33.29 19.99
N GLY A 140 17.61 32.69 19.47
CA GLY A 140 17.65 31.40 18.74
C GLY A 140 17.63 30.17 19.64
N ASN A 141 17.39 30.33 20.96
CA ASN A 141 17.21 29.19 21.85
C ASN A 141 15.78 28.61 21.67
N GLU A 142 15.71 27.31 21.47
CA GLU A 142 14.46 26.57 21.35
C GLU A 142 14.07 25.97 22.68
N LEU A 143 12.85 26.22 23.15
CA LEU A 143 12.25 25.55 24.28
C LEU A 143 11.48 24.34 23.76
N LEU A 144 11.95 23.14 24.08
CA LEU A 144 11.34 21.89 23.66
C LEU A 144 10.21 21.47 24.60
N LEU A 145 9.27 20.69 24.10
CA LEU A 145 8.21 20.09 24.93
C LEU A 145 8.79 19.17 26.01
N SER A 146 9.89 18.49 25.72
CA SER A 146 10.66 17.64 26.64
C SER A 146 11.19 18.42 27.87
N ASP A 147 11.54 19.69 27.69
CA ASP A 147 12.09 20.52 28.77
C ASP A 147 11.01 20.93 29.78
N VAL A 148 9.76 21.08 29.29
CA VAL A 148 8.61 21.45 30.12
C VAL A 148 7.98 20.26 30.84
N LEU A 149 7.97 19.09 30.19
CA LEU A 149 7.37 17.87 30.72
C LEU A 149 8.36 16.96 31.48
N GLY A 150 9.58 17.45 31.72
CA GLY A 150 10.59 16.72 32.46
C GLY A 150 10.10 16.26 33.85
N THR A 151 10.42 15.03 34.20
CA THR A 151 10.13 14.46 35.50
C THR A 151 10.93 15.24 36.56
N GLU A 152 10.29 15.73 37.63
CA GLU A 152 11.00 16.31 38.76
C GLU A 152 12.06 15.33 39.24
N ASN A 153 13.32 15.75 39.28
CA ASN A 153 14.46 14.94 39.69
C ASN A 153 14.29 14.30 41.09
N ASP A 154 13.38 14.82 41.90
CA ASP A 154 13.14 14.38 43.26
C ASP A 154 12.23 13.13 43.37
N LEU A 155 11.47 12.81 42.32
CA LEU A 155 10.58 11.63 42.33
C LEU A 155 11.32 10.31 42.08
N VAL A 156 12.45 10.35 41.39
CA VAL A 156 13.25 9.15 41.05
C VAL A 156 14.23 8.79 42.18
N MET A 157 14.56 9.75 43.05
CA MET A 157 15.58 9.59 44.11
C MET A 157 15.00 9.42 45.52
N ARG A 158 13.69 9.20 45.70
CA ARG A 158 13.18 8.82 47.03
C ARG A 158 13.65 7.42 47.36
N PRO A 159 14.56 7.24 48.34
CA PRO A 159 14.92 5.92 48.79
C PRO A 159 13.68 5.25 49.34
N ILE A 160 13.49 3.99 48.98
CA ILE A 160 12.46 3.11 49.56
C ILE A 160 12.95 2.84 51.00
N GLU A 161 12.40 3.55 51.98
CA GLU A 161 12.51 3.21 53.40
C GLU A 161 11.58 2.05 53.74
#